data_1e188a477339f48a0951191164e4b980
#
_entry.id   1e188a477339f48a0951191164e4b980
#
_cell.length_a   1.000
_cell.length_b   1.000
_cell.length_c   1.000
_cell.angle_alpha   90.00
_cell.angle_beta   90.00
_cell.angle_gamma   90.00
#
_symmetry.space_group_name_H-M   'P 1'
#
loop_
_entity.id
_entity.type
_entity.pdbx_description
1 polymer ?
#
loop_
_entity_poly.entity_id
_entity_poly.type
_entity_poly.pdbx_seq_one_letter_code
_entity_poly.pdbx_strand_id
1 'polypeptide(L)'
;MTDDVAECFRNIIRTRQNPKVEPMVDGYTGFLFLDKNDMPMVALHWEKYMQHIREKYNSIYKVQMPVVTPHVCRHTFCSNMAKSGMNPKTLQYIMGHSDISVTLNTYTHVGFDDVKTEMRRISGCGEEFSAVNE
;
A
#
# COMPACT_ATOMS: atom_id res chain seq x y z
N MET A 1 2.49 -8.61 -7.65
CA MET A 1 1.31 -8.67 -6.76
C MET A 1 1.49 -9.90 -5.90
N THR A 2 1.36 -9.80 -4.57
CA THR A 2 1.44 -10.95 -3.67
C THR A 2 0.19 -11.83 -3.81
N ASP A 3 0.28 -13.11 -3.40
CA ASP A 3 -0.84 -14.05 -3.52
C ASP A 3 -2.06 -13.61 -2.71
N ASP A 4 -1.85 -13.04 -1.51
CA ASP A 4 -2.92 -12.51 -0.66
C ASP A 4 -3.69 -11.38 -1.36
N VAL A 5 -2.96 -10.45 -2.02
CA VAL A 5 -3.58 -9.36 -2.78
C VAL A 5 -4.33 -9.90 -4.00
N ALA A 6 -3.76 -10.89 -4.69
CA ALA A 6 -4.41 -11.54 -5.82
C ALA A 6 -5.71 -12.22 -5.40
N GLU A 7 -5.71 -12.91 -4.26
CA GLU A 7 -6.91 -13.56 -3.71
C GLU A 7 -7.98 -12.54 -3.31
N CYS A 8 -7.56 -11.43 -2.70
CA CYS A 8 -8.47 -10.32 -2.39
C CYS A 8 -9.19 -9.81 -3.65
N PHE A 9 -8.45 -9.56 -4.74
CA PHE A 9 -9.06 -9.12 -6.01
C PHE A 9 -9.96 -10.19 -6.64
N ARG A 10 -9.56 -11.47 -6.61
CA ARG A 10 -10.44 -12.57 -7.09
C ARG A 10 -11.76 -12.61 -6.31
N ASN A 11 -11.71 -12.41 -5.00
CA ASN A 11 -12.90 -12.35 -4.15
C ASN A 11 -13.79 -11.15 -4.50
N ILE A 12 -13.19 -9.96 -4.70
CA ILE A 12 -13.93 -8.76 -5.12
C ILE A 12 -14.62 -9.02 -6.48
N ILE A 13 -13.89 -9.56 -7.46
CA ILE A 13 -14.45 -9.86 -8.79
C ILE A 13 -15.60 -10.85 -8.69
N ARG A 14 -15.45 -11.91 -7.88
CA ARG A 14 -16.48 -12.94 -7.69
C ARG A 14 -17.75 -12.42 -7.00
N THR A 15 -17.58 -11.49 -6.06
CA THR A 15 -18.69 -10.93 -5.27
C THR A 15 -19.20 -9.59 -5.78
N ARG A 16 -18.60 -9.07 -6.85
CA ARG A 16 -19.02 -7.82 -7.47
C ARG A 16 -20.50 -7.88 -7.86
N GLN A 17 -21.25 -6.86 -7.50
CA GLN A 17 -22.60 -6.71 -8.01
C GLN A 17 -22.56 -6.42 -9.51
N ASN A 18 -23.30 -7.19 -10.30
CA ASN A 18 -23.42 -6.94 -11.72
C ASN A 18 -24.45 -5.83 -11.95
N PRO A 19 -24.06 -4.67 -12.48
CA PRO A 19 -24.99 -3.60 -12.78
C PRO A 19 -25.95 -4.03 -13.89
N LYS A 20 -27.16 -3.47 -13.92
CA LYS A 20 -28.14 -3.73 -14.99
C LYS A 20 -27.63 -3.33 -16.37
N VAL A 21 -26.87 -2.25 -16.40
CA VAL A 21 -26.15 -1.76 -17.59
C VAL A 21 -24.73 -1.48 -17.15
N GLU A 22 -23.76 -2.09 -17.82
CA GLU A 22 -22.33 -1.89 -17.51
C GLU A 22 -21.94 -0.44 -17.82
N PRO A 23 -21.47 0.35 -16.83
CA PRO A 23 -21.10 1.74 -17.05
C PRO A 23 -19.86 1.84 -17.95
N MET A 24 -19.89 2.79 -18.86
CA MET A 24 -18.74 3.14 -19.68
C MET A 24 -18.32 4.58 -19.36
N VAL A 25 -17.05 4.76 -19.01
CA VAL A 25 -16.43 6.07 -18.75
C VAL A 25 -15.17 6.16 -19.58
N ASP A 26 -15.06 7.17 -20.42
CA ASP A 26 -13.92 7.41 -21.32
C ASP A 26 -13.51 6.17 -22.15
N GLY A 27 -14.49 5.36 -22.56
CA GLY A 27 -14.27 4.14 -23.35
C GLY A 27 -13.88 2.91 -22.51
N TYR A 28 -13.78 3.02 -21.20
CA TYR A 28 -13.49 1.92 -20.28
C TYR A 28 -14.76 1.36 -19.64
N THR A 29 -14.78 0.05 -19.48
CA THR A 29 -15.86 -0.71 -18.81
C THR A 29 -15.25 -1.71 -17.82
N GLY A 30 -16.08 -2.45 -17.07
CA GLY A 30 -15.59 -3.49 -16.18
C GLY A 30 -15.00 -2.94 -14.88
N PHE A 31 -15.46 -1.80 -14.40
CA PHE A 31 -15.02 -1.21 -13.12
C PHE A 31 -15.31 -2.14 -11.96
N LEU A 32 -14.33 -2.36 -11.08
CA LEU A 32 -14.46 -3.26 -9.93
C LEU A 32 -15.35 -2.69 -8.83
N PHE A 33 -15.36 -1.38 -8.66
CA PHE A 33 -16.06 -0.71 -7.56
C PHE A 33 -17.09 0.25 -8.14
N LEU A 34 -18.35 -0.02 -7.83
CA LEU A 34 -19.48 0.79 -8.24
C LEU A 34 -20.16 1.39 -7.02
N ASP A 35 -20.75 2.57 -7.21
CA ASP A 35 -21.61 3.20 -6.20
C ASP A 35 -23.04 2.64 -6.27
N LYS A 36 -23.94 3.17 -5.44
CA LYS A 36 -25.36 2.77 -5.39
C LYS A 36 -26.15 3.06 -6.66
N ASN A 37 -25.60 3.84 -7.59
CA ASN A 37 -26.21 4.20 -8.87
C ASN A 37 -25.56 3.45 -10.04
N ASP A 38 -24.80 2.39 -9.74
CA ASP A 38 -24.03 1.61 -10.72
C ASP A 38 -22.94 2.42 -11.45
N MET A 39 -22.48 3.55 -10.87
CA MET A 39 -21.39 4.36 -11.43
C MET A 39 -20.06 4.04 -10.75
N PRO A 40 -18.92 4.15 -11.49
CA PRO A 40 -17.60 3.91 -10.90
C PRO A 40 -17.33 4.80 -9.69
N MET A 41 -16.82 4.20 -8.62
CA MET A 41 -16.43 4.93 -7.42
C MET A 41 -15.23 5.82 -7.70
N VAL A 42 -15.32 7.08 -7.29
CA VAL A 42 -14.24 8.07 -7.35
C VAL A 42 -13.59 8.26 -5.97
N ALA A 43 -12.45 8.97 -5.91
CA ALA A 43 -11.67 9.19 -4.69
C ALA A 43 -12.52 9.68 -3.50
N LEU A 44 -13.45 10.62 -3.76
CA LEU A 44 -14.35 11.17 -2.72
C LEU A 44 -15.22 10.09 -2.06
N HIS A 45 -15.63 9.04 -2.78
CA HIS A 45 -16.41 7.93 -2.19
C HIS A 45 -15.56 7.17 -1.16
N TRP A 46 -14.30 6.93 -1.46
CA TRP A 46 -13.37 6.25 -0.57
C TRP A 46 -13.06 7.08 0.68
N GLU A 47 -12.88 8.39 0.53
CA GLU A 47 -12.66 9.29 1.66
C GLU A 47 -13.86 9.29 2.62
N LYS A 48 -15.09 9.42 2.09
CA LYS A 48 -16.32 9.36 2.90
C LYS A 48 -16.49 8.00 3.55
N TYR A 49 -16.16 6.91 2.86
CA TYR A 49 -16.24 5.56 3.41
C TYR A 49 -15.29 5.37 4.60
N MET A 50 -14.02 5.79 4.45
CA MET A 50 -13.02 5.74 5.53
C MET A 50 -13.41 6.63 6.71
N GLN A 51 -13.95 7.82 6.45
CA GLN A 51 -14.47 8.71 7.48
C GLN A 51 -15.60 8.04 8.27
N HIS A 52 -16.57 7.44 7.59
CA HIS A 52 -17.69 6.74 8.25
C HIS A 52 -17.20 5.58 9.12
N ILE A 53 -16.27 4.76 8.63
CA ILE A 53 -15.66 3.69 9.44
C ILE A 53 -15.03 4.25 10.71
N ARG A 54 -14.24 5.33 10.60
CA ARG A 54 -13.60 5.99 11.74
C ARG A 54 -14.63 6.51 12.75
N GLU A 55 -15.65 7.20 12.29
CA GLU A 55 -16.70 7.74 13.15
C GLU A 55 -17.43 6.62 13.90
N LYS A 56 -17.76 5.54 13.19
CA LYS A 56 -18.39 4.35 13.80
C LYS A 56 -17.48 3.68 14.82
N TYR A 57 -16.18 3.52 14.52
CA TYR A 57 -15.20 2.98 15.46
C TYR A 57 -15.10 3.86 16.71
N ASN A 58 -14.96 5.17 16.53
CA ASN A 58 -14.79 6.14 17.60
C ASN A 58 -16.03 6.30 18.48
N SER A 59 -17.22 5.94 17.98
CA SER A 59 -18.43 5.89 18.79
C SER A 59 -18.51 4.65 19.70
N ILE A 60 -17.76 3.60 19.39
CA ILE A 60 -17.80 2.32 20.12
C ILE A 60 -16.61 2.20 21.09
N TYR A 61 -15.44 2.66 20.68
CA TYR A 61 -14.18 2.41 21.40
C TYR A 61 -13.63 3.67 22.06
N LYS A 62 -13.07 3.51 23.29
CA LYS A 62 -12.43 4.61 24.02
C LYS A 62 -11.14 5.10 23.32
N VAL A 63 -10.36 4.17 22.77
CA VAL A 63 -9.17 4.50 21.99
C VAL A 63 -9.62 4.95 20.62
N GLN A 64 -9.38 6.22 20.33
CA GLN A 64 -9.83 6.84 19.09
C GLN A 64 -8.95 6.43 17.90
N MET A 65 -9.59 6.05 16.80
CA MET A 65 -8.90 5.78 15.53
C MET A 65 -8.42 7.11 14.93
N PRO A 66 -7.14 7.21 14.53
CA PRO A 66 -6.64 8.39 13.85
C PRO A 66 -7.32 8.59 12.48
N VAL A 67 -7.05 9.72 11.85
CA VAL A 67 -7.52 9.96 10.48
C VAL A 67 -6.83 8.97 9.54
N VAL A 68 -7.61 8.07 8.94
CA VAL A 68 -7.15 7.11 7.93
C VAL A 68 -7.77 7.51 6.60
N THR A 69 -6.91 7.68 5.59
CA THR A 69 -7.32 7.94 4.21
C THR A 69 -6.57 6.97 3.28
N PRO A 70 -7.03 6.77 2.04
CA PRO A 70 -6.27 5.98 1.06
C PRO A 70 -4.83 6.48 0.88
N HIS A 71 -4.62 7.79 0.99
CA HIS A 71 -3.29 8.40 0.91
C HIS A 71 -2.41 8.04 2.10
N VAL A 72 -2.96 8.04 3.33
CA VAL A 72 -2.26 7.58 4.53
C VAL A 72 -1.87 6.10 4.41
N CYS A 73 -2.78 5.24 3.92
CA CYS A 73 -2.47 3.83 3.67
C CYS A 73 -1.32 3.66 2.67
N ARG A 74 -1.35 4.43 1.58
CA ARG A 74 -0.28 4.44 0.57
C ARG A 74 1.06 4.87 1.18
N HIS A 75 1.09 5.95 1.96
CA HIS A 75 2.30 6.41 2.64
C HIS A 75 2.83 5.39 3.64
N THR A 76 1.94 4.78 4.42
CA THR A 76 2.30 3.73 5.38
C THR A 76 2.94 2.53 4.68
N PHE A 77 2.35 2.08 3.58
CA PHE A 77 2.94 1.01 2.77
C PHE A 77 4.34 1.39 2.27
N CYS A 78 4.48 2.58 1.68
CA CYS A 78 5.76 3.07 1.17
C CYS A 78 6.83 3.11 2.29
N SER A 79 6.49 3.66 3.45
CA SER A 79 7.39 3.75 4.61
C SER A 79 7.78 2.37 5.16
N ASN A 80 6.84 1.44 5.23
CA ASN A 80 7.12 0.08 5.71
C ASN A 80 8.03 -0.68 4.75
N MET A 81 7.82 -0.54 3.44
CA MET A 81 8.68 -1.16 2.42
C MET A 81 10.08 -0.56 2.41
N ALA A 82 10.20 0.76 2.58
CA ALA A 82 11.49 1.42 2.71
C ALA A 82 12.26 0.93 3.95
N LYS A 83 11.59 0.84 5.10
CA LYS A 83 12.18 0.30 6.35
C LYS A 83 12.57 -1.17 6.25
N SER A 84 11.86 -1.95 5.44
CA SER A 84 12.21 -3.36 5.16
C SER A 84 13.42 -3.51 4.23
N GLY A 85 14.05 -2.41 3.81
CA GLY A 85 15.23 -2.43 2.93
C GLY A 85 14.89 -2.69 1.46
N MET A 86 13.65 -2.46 1.03
CA MET A 86 13.28 -2.57 -0.39
C MET A 86 14.09 -1.59 -1.22
N ASN A 87 14.59 -2.04 -2.38
CA ASN A 87 15.32 -1.16 -3.28
C ASN A 87 14.46 0.05 -3.70
N PRO A 88 14.95 1.31 -3.59
CA PRO A 88 14.19 2.50 -3.89
C PRO A 88 13.60 2.54 -5.30
N LYS A 89 14.32 2.01 -6.29
CA LYS A 89 13.85 1.96 -7.68
C LYS A 89 12.69 0.99 -7.86
N THR A 90 12.75 -0.16 -7.18
CA THR A 90 11.66 -1.12 -7.15
C THR A 90 10.42 -0.52 -6.47
N LEU A 91 10.63 0.17 -5.34
CA LEU A 91 9.54 0.84 -4.63
C LEU A 91 8.92 1.97 -5.47
N GLN A 92 9.74 2.77 -6.17
CA GLN A 92 9.25 3.78 -7.12
C GLN A 92 8.30 3.17 -8.15
N TYR A 93 8.70 2.04 -8.74
CA TYR A 93 7.89 1.35 -9.75
C TYR A 93 6.57 0.85 -9.19
N ILE A 94 6.59 0.17 -8.02
CA ILE A 94 5.39 -0.34 -7.34
C ILE A 94 4.44 0.79 -6.98
N MET A 95 4.98 1.90 -6.49
CA MET A 95 4.21 3.07 -6.09
C MET A 95 3.69 3.90 -7.28
N GLY A 96 4.23 3.68 -8.49
CA GLY A 96 3.90 4.48 -9.66
C GLY A 96 4.32 5.94 -9.53
N HIS A 97 5.42 6.22 -8.81
CA HIS A 97 5.94 7.57 -8.69
C HIS A 97 6.71 7.95 -9.96
N SER A 98 6.33 9.04 -10.61
CA SER A 98 7.01 9.57 -11.79
C SER A 98 8.42 10.05 -11.47
N ASP A 99 8.63 10.61 -10.28
CA ASP A 99 9.92 11.08 -9.80
C ASP A 99 10.42 10.22 -8.63
N ILE A 100 11.68 9.78 -8.73
CA ILE A 100 12.35 8.98 -7.69
C ILE A 100 12.52 9.76 -6.38
N SER A 101 12.63 11.09 -6.43
CA SER A 101 12.78 11.95 -5.25
C SER A 101 11.62 11.76 -4.26
N VAL A 102 10.40 11.57 -4.77
CA VAL A 102 9.21 11.30 -3.95
C VAL A 102 9.37 10.01 -3.14
N THR A 103 9.97 8.98 -3.73
CA THR A 103 10.27 7.73 -3.05
C THR A 103 11.43 7.90 -2.07
N LEU A 104 12.51 8.55 -2.50
CA LEU A 104 13.72 8.75 -1.68
C LEU A 104 13.42 9.57 -0.41
N ASN A 105 12.51 10.51 -0.45
CA ASN A 105 12.08 11.26 0.74
C ASN A 105 11.56 10.34 1.86
N THR A 106 11.06 9.14 1.53
CA THR A 106 10.65 8.15 2.52
C THR A 106 11.84 7.47 3.20
N TYR A 107 13.01 7.44 2.54
CA TYR A 107 14.24 6.87 3.08
C TYR A 107 15.06 7.86 3.90
N THR A 108 14.74 9.17 3.87
CA THR A 108 15.48 10.20 4.61
C THR A 108 15.28 10.14 6.13
N HIS A 109 14.31 9.35 6.60
CA HIS A 109 14.05 9.09 8.01
C HIS A 109 14.83 7.90 8.57
N VAL A 110 15.92 7.48 7.89
CA VAL A 110 16.84 6.45 8.39
C VAL A 110 17.61 7.02 9.59
N GLY A 111 17.30 6.52 10.78
CA GLY A 111 17.99 6.89 12.00
C GLY A 111 19.33 6.21 12.16
N PHE A 112 20.13 6.65 13.14
CA PHE A 112 21.44 6.05 13.45
C PHE A 112 21.32 4.54 13.79
N ASP A 113 20.25 4.11 14.44
CA ASP A 113 20.01 2.70 14.76
C ASP A 113 19.74 1.84 13.52
N ASP A 114 19.07 2.42 12.49
CA ASP A 114 18.84 1.75 11.22
C ASP A 114 20.17 1.53 10.48
N VAL A 115 21.05 2.54 10.47
CA VAL A 115 22.41 2.44 9.88
C VAL A 115 23.19 1.35 10.57
N LYS A 116 23.18 1.30 11.90
CA LYS A 116 23.89 0.29 12.70
C LYS A 116 23.39 -1.13 12.41
N THR A 117 22.08 -1.28 12.26
CA THR A 117 21.46 -2.57 11.94
C THR A 117 21.84 -3.03 10.54
N GLU A 118 21.83 -2.12 9.56
CA GLU A 118 22.20 -2.43 8.18
C GLU A 118 23.70 -2.77 8.06
N MET A 119 24.57 -2.05 8.78
CA MET A 119 25.99 -2.37 8.84
C MET A 119 26.26 -3.76 9.41
N ARG A 120 25.52 -4.15 10.46
CA ARG A 120 25.63 -5.51 11.03
C ARG A 120 25.17 -6.57 10.02
N ARG A 121 24.07 -6.32 9.29
CA ARG A 121 23.56 -7.24 8.26
C ARG A 121 24.58 -7.46 7.15
N ILE A 122 25.23 -6.40 6.68
CA ILE A 122 26.26 -6.47 5.63
C ILE A 122 27.53 -7.14 6.16
N SER A 123 27.97 -6.83 7.38
CA SER A 123 29.16 -7.41 7.99
C SER A 123 29.00 -8.89 8.33
N GLY A 124 27.80 -9.34 8.74
CA GLY A 124 27.50 -10.76 9.02
C GLY A 124 27.43 -11.63 7.76
N CYS A 125 27.23 -11.05 6.57
CA CYS A 125 27.24 -11.79 5.30
C CYS A 125 28.67 -12.16 4.83
N GLY A 126 29.71 -11.61 5.47
CA GLY A 126 31.12 -11.89 5.15
C GLY A 126 31.71 -13.13 5.82
N GLU A 127 31.06 -13.68 6.84
CA GLU A 127 31.60 -14.84 7.58
C GLU A 127 31.26 -16.20 6.95
N GLU A 128 30.27 -16.27 6.05
CA GLU A 128 29.94 -17.51 5.35
C GLU A 128 30.83 -17.84 4.13
N PHE A 129 31.64 -16.89 3.66
CA PHE A 129 32.52 -17.09 2.51
C PHE A 129 33.91 -17.64 2.84
N SER A 130 34.29 -17.68 4.13
CA SER A 130 35.62 -18.19 4.54
C SER A 130 35.64 -19.66 4.94
N ALA A 131 34.50 -20.38 4.95
CA ALA A 131 34.41 -21.77 5.38
C ALA A 131 34.44 -22.82 4.23
N VAL A 132 34.71 -22.39 2.99
CA VAL A 132 34.67 -23.30 1.81
C VAL A 132 36.05 -23.58 1.17
N ASN A 133 37.15 -23.06 1.76
CA ASN A 133 38.52 -23.35 1.28
C ASN A 133 39.41 -23.85 2.42
N GLU A 134 39.13 -25.02 2.96
CA GLU A 134 40.14 -25.94 3.55
C GLU A 134 39.85 -27.36 3.12
#